data_55d96351eddc314b5066bb45722a4639
#
_entry.id   55d96351eddc314b5066bb45722a4639
#
_cell.length_a   1.000
_cell.length_b   1.000
_cell.length_c   1.000
_cell.angle_alpha   90.00
_cell.angle_beta   90.00
_cell.angle_gamma   90.00
#
_symmetry.space_group_name_H-M   'P 1'
#
loop_
_entity.id
_entity.type
_entity.pdbx_description
1 polymer ?
#
loop_
_entity_poly.entity_id
_entity_poly.type
_entity_poly.pdbx_seq_one_letter_code
_entity_poly.pdbx_strand_id
1 'polypeptide(L)'
;IAEDAITLEAWWAGSDKISEEKAKILEEAEIEPGKSYAGEFKKAGQAGSRYESNSEVLDEIIGGSKDIIDEIADSKVGKPYETADAADCESLYSYTSLVDSRHNVQSVEKSYNVISPLVAAKSAKVDQAVKGSIAKVFKSLDAIQGPLVKNLDKKEQLKAIIDSCKEL
;
A
#
# COMPACT_ATOMS: atom_id res chain seq x y z
N ILE A 1 -14.54 15.97 -0.20
CA ILE A 1 -13.11 15.74 -0.56
C ILE A 1 -12.18 16.47 0.41
N ALA A 2 -12.35 17.78 0.68
CA ALA A 2 -11.48 18.50 1.62
C ALA A 2 -11.62 17.97 3.05
N GLU A 3 -12.84 17.77 3.52
CA GLU A 3 -13.18 17.18 4.82
C GLU A 3 -12.59 15.78 4.97
N ASP A 4 -12.74 14.92 3.95
CA ASP A 4 -12.20 13.56 3.96
C ASP A 4 -10.67 13.55 4.08
N ALA A 5 -9.98 14.45 3.36
CA ALA A 5 -8.53 14.58 3.43
C ALA A 5 -8.07 15.04 4.82
N ILE A 6 -8.77 16.00 5.44
CA ILE A 6 -8.48 16.48 6.79
C ILE A 6 -8.77 15.37 7.81
N THR A 7 -9.84 14.60 7.62
CA THR A 7 -10.17 13.46 8.47
C THR A 7 -9.06 12.41 8.44
N LEU A 8 -8.56 12.06 7.25
CA LEU A 8 -7.44 11.13 7.09
C LEU A 8 -6.16 11.65 7.75
N GLU A 9 -5.86 12.95 7.60
CA GLU A 9 -4.72 13.57 8.26
C GLU A 9 -4.84 13.49 9.79
N ALA A 10 -6.03 13.80 10.33
CA ALA A 10 -6.30 13.73 11.76
C ALA A 10 -6.27 12.29 12.29
N TRP A 11 -6.76 11.32 11.54
CA TRP A 11 -6.68 9.91 11.91
C TRP A 11 -5.23 9.41 11.97
N TRP A 12 -4.41 9.84 11.03
CA TRP A 12 -3.01 9.44 10.97
C TRP A 12 -2.16 10.12 12.04
N ALA A 13 -2.19 11.45 12.07
CA ALA A 13 -1.31 12.24 12.92
C ALA A 13 -1.86 12.44 14.35
N GLY A 14 -3.16 12.47 14.51
CA GLY A 14 -3.89 12.88 15.71
C GLY A 14 -4.56 14.23 15.53
N SER A 15 -5.75 14.39 16.12
CA SER A 15 -6.51 15.63 16.06
C SER A 15 -5.79 16.85 16.68
N ASP A 16 -4.87 16.61 17.61
CA ASP A 16 -4.00 17.63 18.21
C ASP A 16 -2.85 18.10 17.30
N LYS A 17 -2.68 17.48 16.13
CA LYS A 17 -1.62 17.80 15.16
C LYS A 17 -2.11 18.51 13.91
N ILE A 18 -3.42 18.60 13.70
CA ILE A 18 -3.99 19.41 12.61
C ILE A 18 -4.09 20.89 13.03
N SER A 19 -4.11 21.80 12.04
CA SER A 19 -4.28 23.23 12.32
C SER A 19 -5.68 23.54 12.87
N GLU A 20 -5.81 24.65 13.60
CA GLU A 20 -7.10 25.13 14.11
C GLU A 20 -8.14 25.33 12.98
N GLU A 21 -7.69 25.81 11.82
CA GLU A 21 -8.55 25.98 10.64
C GLU A 21 -9.11 24.63 10.15
N LYS A 22 -8.28 23.59 10.10
CA LYS A 22 -8.71 22.24 9.73
C LYS A 22 -9.61 21.62 10.80
N ALA A 23 -9.31 21.83 12.07
CA ALA A 23 -10.13 21.35 13.18
C ALA A 23 -11.54 21.95 13.11
N LYS A 24 -11.64 23.25 12.80
CA LYS A 24 -12.92 23.94 12.63
C LYS A 24 -13.77 23.39 11.47
N ILE A 25 -13.12 23.02 10.36
CA ILE A 25 -13.81 22.38 9.21
C ILE A 25 -14.43 21.05 9.64
N LEU A 26 -13.70 20.22 10.42
CA LEU A 26 -14.23 18.95 10.92
C LEU A 26 -15.37 19.16 11.93
N GLU A 27 -15.26 20.17 12.81
CA GLU A 27 -16.30 20.54 13.76
C GLU A 27 -17.59 21.00 13.05
N GLU A 28 -17.46 21.87 12.04
CA GLU A 28 -18.59 22.35 11.23
C GLU A 28 -19.26 21.23 10.41
N ALA A 29 -18.49 20.19 10.03
CA ALA A 29 -18.98 19.00 9.35
C ALA A 29 -19.50 17.91 10.30
N GLU A 30 -19.47 18.13 11.62
CA GLU A 30 -19.84 17.16 12.67
C GLU A 30 -19.04 15.83 12.55
N ILE A 31 -17.76 15.93 12.12
CA ILE A 31 -16.86 14.78 11.97
C ILE A 31 -15.94 14.70 13.18
N GLU A 32 -16.06 13.62 13.96
CA GLU A 32 -15.10 13.32 15.01
C GLU A 32 -13.84 12.66 14.43
N PRO A 33 -12.66 13.31 14.51
CA PRO A 33 -11.43 12.68 14.09
C PRO A 33 -11.08 11.55 15.05
N GLY A 34 -10.75 10.38 14.49
CA GLY A 34 -10.32 9.22 15.28
C GLY A 34 -9.01 9.43 16.04
N LYS A 35 -8.58 8.42 16.75
CA LYS A 35 -7.26 8.41 17.43
C LYS A 35 -6.14 8.32 16.40
N SER A 36 -4.98 8.92 16.72
CA SER A 36 -3.79 8.84 15.91
C SER A 36 -3.31 7.40 15.72
N TYR A 37 -3.38 6.87 14.50
CA TYR A 37 -2.81 5.56 14.18
C TYR A 37 -1.30 5.54 14.36
N ALA A 38 -0.59 6.59 13.94
CA ALA A 38 0.85 6.71 14.15
C ALA A 38 1.21 6.77 15.65
N GLY A 39 0.34 7.37 16.47
CA GLY A 39 0.48 7.39 17.93
C GLY A 39 0.25 6.02 18.55
N GLU A 40 -0.74 5.27 18.07
CA GLU A 40 -1.05 3.93 18.57
C GLU A 40 0.09 2.94 18.31
N PHE A 41 0.72 2.99 17.13
CA PHE A 41 1.90 2.16 16.83
C PHE A 41 3.04 2.43 17.83
N LYS A 42 3.26 3.70 18.22
CA LYS A 42 4.31 4.07 19.18
C LYS A 42 4.01 3.63 20.61
N LYS A 43 2.74 3.38 20.93
CA LYS A 43 2.28 2.97 22.26
C LYS A 43 2.12 1.46 22.40
N ALA A 44 2.45 0.68 21.39
CA ALA A 44 2.30 -0.77 21.40
C ALA A 44 2.90 -1.38 22.70
N GLY A 45 2.14 -2.26 23.35
CA GLY A 45 2.51 -2.86 24.63
C GLY A 45 2.30 -1.98 25.86
N GLN A 46 1.82 -0.74 25.73
CA GLN A 46 1.48 0.14 26.85
C GLN A 46 0.00 0.00 27.24
N ALA A 47 -0.31 0.27 28.50
CA ALA A 47 -1.69 0.24 28.98
C ALA A 47 -2.57 1.21 28.20
N GLY A 48 -3.71 0.70 27.70
CA GLY A 48 -4.67 1.48 26.88
C GLY A 48 -4.29 1.65 25.43
N SER A 49 -3.19 1.04 24.96
CA SER A 49 -2.88 0.94 23.53
C SER A 49 -3.86 0.01 22.80
N ARG A 50 -4.10 0.30 21.54
CA ARG A 50 -4.82 -0.60 20.63
C ARG A 50 -4.03 -1.91 20.37
N TYR A 51 -2.70 -1.82 20.37
CA TYR A 51 -1.79 -2.94 20.10
C TYR A 51 -1.18 -3.43 21.40
N GLU A 52 -1.37 -4.71 21.71
CA GLU A 52 -0.86 -5.35 22.91
C GLU A 52 0.66 -5.56 22.86
N SER A 53 1.25 -5.58 21.66
CA SER A 53 2.67 -5.82 21.47
C SER A 53 3.22 -5.19 20.16
N ASN A 54 4.54 -5.03 20.11
CA ASN A 54 5.21 -4.68 18.87
C ASN A 54 5.06 -5.76 17.77
N SER A 55 4.81 -7.01 18.16
CA SER A 55 4.54 -8.10 17.18
C SER A 55 3.26 -7.83 16.42
N GLU A 56 2.18 -7.43 17.10
CA GLU A 56 0.92 -7.08 16.44
C GLU A 56 1.07 -5.91 15.46
N VAL A 57 1.88 -4.91 15.82
CA VAL A 57 2.18 -3.81 14.88
C VAL A 57 2.92 -4.31 13.64
N LEU A 58 3.86 -5.24 13.81
CA LEU A 58 4.58 -5.86 12.70
C LEU A 58 3.65 -6.69 11.82
N ASP A 59 2.75 -7.46 12.44
CA ASP A 59 1.76 -8.28 11.72
C ASP A 59 0.81 -7.41 10.91
N GLU A 60 0.37 -6.27 11.45
CA GLU A 60 -0.45 -5.28 10.74
C GLU A 60 0.29 -4.66 9.52
N ILE A 61 1.57 -4.29 9.69
CA ILE A 61 2.39 -3.73 8.62
C ILE A 61 2.63 -4.77 7.51
N ILE A 62 2.94 -6.00 7.90
CA ILE A 62 3.20 -7.09 6.94
C ILE A 62 1.91 -7.47 6.23
N GLY A 63 0.81 -7.64 6.96
CA GLY A 63 -0.51 -7.95 6.43
C GLY A 63 -0.97 -6.91 5.42
N GLY A 64 -0.97 -5.62 5.80
CA GLY A 64 -1.34 -4.53 4.90
C GLY A 64 -0.42 -4.41 3.67
N SER A 65 0.88 -4.71 3.82
CA SER A 65 1.81 -4.76 2.69
C SER A 65 1.46 -5.90 1.73
N LYS A 66 1.11 -7.07 2.27
CA LYS A 66 0.66 -8.23 1.48
C LYS A 66 -0.63 -7.91 0.73
N ASP A 67 -1.63 -7.34 1.40
CA ASP A 67 -2.92 -6.98 0.80
C ASP A 67 -2.74 -6.03 -0.40
N ILE A 68 -1.84 -5.05 -0.29
CA ILE A 68 -1.51 -4.13 -1.40
C ILE A 68 -0.93 -4.90 -2.60
N ILE A 69 -0.07 -5.88 -2.37
CA ILE A 69 0.53 -6.68 -3.45
C ILE A 69 -0.48 -7.64 -4.06
N ASP A 70 -1.30 -8.29 -3.23
CA ASP A 70 -2.39 -9.17 -3.69
C ASP A 70 -3.42 -8.38 -4.53
N GLU A 71 -3.74 -7.15 -4.15
CA GLU A 71 -4.63 -6.27 -4.92
C GLU A 71 -4.07 -5.97 -6.33
N ILE A 72 -2.76 -5.78 -6.47
CA ILE A 72 -2.15 -5.61 -7.79
C ILE A 72 -2.33 -6.89 -8.62
N ALA A 73 -2.05 -8.05 -8.03
CA ALA A 73 -2.10 -9.34 -8.71
C ALA A 73 -3.52 -9.74 -9.11
N ASP A 74 -4.49 -9.52 -8.23
CA ASP A 74 -5.84 -10.05 -8.40
C ASP A 74 -6.79 -9.04 -9.06
N SER A 75 -6.70 -7.75 -8.67
CA SER A 75 -7.65 -6.73 -9.11
C SER A 75 -7.08 -5.78 -10.14
N LYS A 76 -5.99 -5.05 -9.83
CA LYS A 76 -5.52 -3.95 -10.68
C LYS A 76 -4.97 -4.42 -12.03
N VAL A 77 -4.26 -5.54 -12.04
CA VAL A 77 -3.69 -6.16 -13.25
C VAL A 77 -4.38 -7.49 -13.56
N GLY A 78 -4.69 -8.28 -12.54
CA GLY A 78 -5.25 -9.62 -12.72
C GLY A 78 -6.61 -9.63 -13.40
N LYS A 79 -7.55 -8.83 -12.91
CA LYS A 79 -8.89 -8.78 -13.49
C LYS A 79 -8.87 -8.33 -14.96
N PRO A 80 -8.23 -7.21 -15.36
CA PRO A 80 -8.10 -6.86 -16.78
C PRO A 80 -7.32 -7.89 -17.62
N TYR A 81 -6.35 -8.57 -17.01
CA TYR A 81 -5.65 -9.67 -17.67
C TYR A 81 -6.59 -10.84 -18.01
N GLU A 82 -7.46 -11.24 -17.09
CA GLU A 82 -8.38 -12.38 -17.28
C GLU A 82 -9.46 -12.05 -18.29
N THR A 83 -10.11 -10.90 -18.16
CA THR A 83 -11.26 -10.50 -18.96
C THR A 83 -10.87 -9.94 -20.32
N ALA A 84 -9.68 -9.37 -20.47
CA ALA A 84 -9.25 -8.55 -21.59
C ALA A 84 -10.19 -7.36 -21.88
N ASP A 85 -10.97 -6.94 -20.87
CA ASP A 85 -11.91 -5.83 -20.97
C ASP A 85 -11.29 -4.54 -20.38
N ALA A 86 -11.30 -3.47 -21.17
CA ALA A 86 -10.85 -2.16 -20.75
C ALA A 86 -11.66 -1.61 -19.57
N ALA A 87 -12.95 -1.97 -19.47
CA ALA A 87 -13.83 -1.53 -18.38
C ALA A 87 -13.40 -2.07 -17.00
N ASP A 88 -12.63 -3.16 -16.97
CA ASP A 88 -12.08 -3.72 -15.74
C ASP A 88 -10.77 -3.05 -15.28
N CYS A 89 -10.22 -2.10 -16.05
CA CYS A 89 -9.08 -1.30 -15.62
C CYS A 89 -9.54 -0.26 -14.58
N GLU A 90 -9.01 -0.32 -13.37
CA GLU A 90 -9.36 0.56 -12.24
C GLU A 90 -9.28 2.06 -12.61
N SER A 91 -8.22 2.45 -13.30
CA SER A 91 -7.98 3.84 -13.71
C SER A 91 -8.23 4.06 -15.21
N LEU A 92 -9.41 3.64 -15.68
CA LEU A 92 -9.77 3.61 -17.10
C LEU A 92 -9.60 4.97 -17.80
N TYR A 93 -9.99 6.06 -17.13
CA TYR A 93 -9.99 7.41 -17.72
C TYR A 93 -8.71 8.21 -17.46
N SER A 94 -8.07 8.00 -16.30
CA SER A 94 -6.79 8.66 -15.97
C SER A 94 -5.58 7.95 -16.58
N TYR A 95 -5.75 6.70 -16.98
CA TYR A 95 -4.68 5.85 -17.52
C TYR A 95 -3.53 5.58 -16.54
N THR A 96 -3.76 5.64 -15.22
CA THR A 96 -2.71 5.58 -14.20
C THR A 96 -2.52 4.22 -13.57
N SER A 97 -3.31 3.19 -13.90
CA SER A 97 -3.31 1.87 -13.21
C SER A 97 -1.91 1.28 -12.98
N LEU A 98 -1.01 1.31 -13.96
CA LEU A 98 0.36 0.80 -13.79
C LEU A 98 1.24 1.73 -12.95
N VAL A 99 1.02 3.05 -13.03
CA VAL A 99 1.71 4.05 -12.21
C VAL A 99 1.26 3.91 -10.75
N ASP A 100 -0.04 3.73 -10.52
CA ASP A 100 -0.62 3.51 -9.19
C ASP A 100 -0.09 2.21 -8.58
N SER A 101 -0.06 1.11 -9.35
CA SER A 101 0.54 -0.16 -8.93
C SER A 101 2.02 0.00 -8.57
N ARG A 102 2.78 0.79 -9.33
CA ARG A 102 4.17 1.08 -9.02
C ARG A 102 4.34 1.85 -7.71
N HIS A 103 3.48 2.85 -7.44
CA HIS A 103 3.48 3.58 -6.17
C HIS A 103 3.09 2.68 -4.99
N ASN A 104 2.16 1.75 -5.20
CA ASN A 104 1.81 0.74 -4.21
C ASN A 104 3.03 -0.10 -3.83
N VAL A 105 3.78 -0.63 -4.81
CA VAL A 105 5.02 -1.38 -4.55
C VAL A 105 6.09 -0.51 -3.87
N GLN A 106 6.19 0.78 -4.21
CA GLN A 106 7.09 1.71 -3.51
C GLN A 106 6.71 1.89 -2.03
N SER A 107 5.41 1.90 -1.70
CA SER A 107 4.98 1.99 -0.31
C SER A 107 5.35 0.71 0.47
N VAL A 108 5.17 -0.46 -0.13
CA VAL A 108 5.60 -1.75 0.43
C VAL A 108 7.10 -1.79 0.63
N GLU A 109 7.89 -1.37 -0.36
CA GLU A 109 9.36 -1.28 -0.25
C GLU A 109 9.79 -0.38 0.92
N LYS A 110 9.18 0.81 1.04
CA LYS A 110 9.48 1.73 2.15
C LYS A 110 9.14 1.12 3.50
N SER A 111 7.98 0.48 3.63
CA SER A 111 7.56 -0.21 4.85
C SER A 111 8.52 -1.36 5.20
N TYR A 112 8.89 -2.17 4.21
CA TYR A 112 9.85 -3.25 4.42
C TYR A 112 11.23 -2.74 4.82
N ASN A 113 11.72 -1.67 4.23
CA ASN A 113 13.03 -1.10 4.55
C ASN A 113 13.15 -0.66 6.02
N VAL A 114 12.05 -0.32 6.69
CA VAL A 114 12.04 -0.02 8.13
C VAL A 114 12.32 -1.28 8.96
N ILE A 115 11.75 -2.42 8.58
CA ILE A 115 11.87 -3.68 9.32
C ILE A 115 13.04 -4.56 8.84
N SER A 116 13.56 -4.31 7.65
CA SER A 116 14.67 -5.07 7.02
C SER A 116 15.87 -5.29 7.95
N PRO A 117 16.36 -4.32 8.75
CA PRO A 117 17.46 -4.58 9.67
C PRO A 117 17.14 -5.66 10.71
N LEU A 118 15.90 -5.76 11.16
CA LEU A 118 15.44 -6.80 12.12
C LEU A 118 15.40 -8.16 11.44
N VAL A 119 14.87 -8.21 10.20
CA VAL A 119 14.80 -9.44 9.41
C VAL A 119 16.22 -9.92 9.08
N ALA A 120 17.11 -9.04 8.62
CA ALA A 120 18.49 -9.36 8.29
C ALA A 120 19.27 -9.90 9.50
N ALA A 121 19.05 -9.36 10.70
CA ALA A 121 19.66 -9.84 11.94
C ALA A 121 19.23 -11.27 12.29
N LYS A 122 18.03 -11.69 11.88
CA LYS A 122 17.53 -13.07 12.06
C LYS A 122 17.93 -13.98 10.91
N SER A 123 17.84 -13.48 9.68
CA SER A 123 18.17 -14.23 8.46
C SER A 123 18.46 -13.27 7.29
N ALA A 124 19.74 -13.05 7.02
CA ALA A 124 20.15 -12.29 5.84
C ALA A 124 19.62 -12.90 4.52
N LYS A 125 19.45 -14.22 4.49
CA LYS A 125 18.89 -14.93 3.32
C LYS A 125 17.43 -14.51 3.07
N VAL A 126 16.60 -14.43 4.11
CA VAL A 126 15.20 -13.99 4.00
C VAL A 126 15.15 -12.53 3.58
N ASP A 127 15.93 -11.66 4.21
CA ASP A 127 15.98 -10.23 3.85
C ASP A 127 16.32 -10.03 2.37
N GLN A 128 17.35 -10.73 1.88
CA GLN A 128 17.74 -10.68 0.46
C GLN A 128 16.65 -11.23 -0.46
N ALA A 129 15.95 -12.29 -0.06
CA ALA A 129 14.85 -12.86 -0.84
C ALA A 129 13.70 -11.86 -1.00
N VAL A 130 13.25 -11.24 0.08
CA VAL A 130 12.16 -10.24 0.03
C VAL A 130 12.56 -9.03 -0.83
N LYS A 131 13.76 -8.48 -0.63
CA LYS A 131 14.28 -7.38 -1.48
C LYS A 131 14.36 -7.77 -2.96
N GLY A 132 14.78 -9.00 -3.23
CA GLY A 132 14.83 -9.54 -4.58
C GLY A 132 13.45 -9.67 -5.22
N SER A 133 12.45 -10.13 -4.46
CA SER A 133 11.06 -10.22 -4.93
C SER A 133 10.46 -8.84 -5.19
N ILE A 134 10.66 -7.86 -4.30
CA ILE A 134 10.23 -6.46 -4.52
C ILE A 134 10.84 -5.91 -5.82
N ALA A 135 12.15 -6.08 -6.02
CA ALA A 135 12.85 -5.63 -7.22
C ALA A 135 12.32 -6.33 -8.49
N LYS A 136 11.90 -7.60 -8.38
CA LYS A 136 11.29 -8.37 -9.47
C LYS A 136 9.93 -7.79 -9.88
N VAL A 137 9.10 -7.40 -8.91
CA VAL A 137 7.81 -6.74 -9.18
C VAL A 137 8.05 -5.41 -9.90
N PHE A 138 8.96 -4.57 -9.45
CA PHE A 138 9.31 -3.33 -10.16
C PHE A 138 9.74 -3.59 -11.60
N LYS A 139 10.64 -4.55 -11.81
CA LYS A 139 11.13 -4.91 -13.14
C LYS A 139 9.99 -5.36 -14.06
N SER A 140 9.04 -6.14 -13.57
CA SER A 140 7.90 -6.59 -14.36
C SER A 140 6.94 -5.44 -14.71
N LEU A 141 6.68 -4.52 -13.78
CA LEU A 141 5.89 -3.31 -14.03
C LEU A 141 6.57 -2.40 -15.07
N ASP A 142 7.89 -2.19 -14.96
CA ASP A 142 8.67 -1.33 -15.86
C ASP A 142 8.81 -1.91 -17.27
N ALA A 143 8.53 -3.20 -17.47
CA ALA A 143 8.55 -3.82 -18.79
C ALA A 143 7.36 -3.41 -19.68
N ILE A 144 6.31 -2.82 -19.11
CA ILE A 144 5.15 -2.33 -19.86
C ILE A 144 5.19 -0.81 -19.93
N GLN A 145 5.25 -0.29 -21.14
CA GLN A 145 5.21 1.15 -21.39
C GLN A 145 3.78 1.60 -21.73
N GLY A 146 3.39 2.73 -21.13
CA GLY A 146 2.08 3.34 -21.36
C GLY A 146 0.94 2.74 -20.52
N PRO A 147 -0.31 3.15 -20.78
CA PRO A 147 -1.46 2.76 -19.97
C PRO A 147 -1.80 1.27 -20.06
N LEU A 148 -2.24 0.68 -18.95
CA LEU A 148 -2.67 -0.72 -18.89
C LEU A 148 -3.73 -1.03 -19.97
N VAL A 149 -4.74 -0.18 -20.09
CA VAL A 149 -5.85 -0.34 -21.05
C VAL A 149 -5.40 -0.49 -22.51
N LYS A 150 -4.23 0.05 -22.87
CA LYS A 150 -3.64 -0.06 -24.20
C LYS A 150 -2.67 -1.24 -24.37
N ASN A 151 -2.52 -2.04 -23.33
CA ASN A 151 -1.56 -3.13 -23.25
C ASN A 151 -2.20 -4.47 -22.84
N LEU A 152 -3.52 -4.60 -22.95
CA LEU A 152 -4.26 -5.82 -22.56
C LEU A 152 -3.93 -7.02 -23.45
N ASP A 153 -3.38 -6.79 -24.63
CA ASP A 153 -2.86 -7.82 -25.55
C ASP A 153 -1.49 -8.37 -25.12
N LYS A 154 -0.75 -7.66 -24.26
CA LYS A 154 0.57 -8.08 -23.77
C LYS A 154 0.48 -9.12 -22.65
N LYS A 155 -0.19 -10.23 -22.93
CA LYS A 155 -0.54 -11.25 -21.94
C LYS A 155 0.66 -11.80 -21.16
N GLU A 156 1.81 -12.01 -21.80
CA GLU A 156 3.01 -12.52 -21.13
C GLU A 156 3.58 -11.53 -20.12
N GLN A 157 3.64 -10.23 -20.47
CA GLN A 157 4.12 -9.21 -19.56
C GLN A 157 3.15 -8.97 -18.39
N LEU A 158 1.84 -8.95 -18.65
CA LEU A 158 0.83 -8.83 -17.59
C LEU A 158 0.90 -10.02 -16.63
N LYS A 159 1.04 -11.24 -17.19
CA LYS A 159 1.24 -12.43 -16.37
C LYS A 159 2.51 -12.36 -15.53
N ALA A 160 3.61 -11.82 -16.08
CA ALA A 160 4.86 -11.65 -15.32
C ALA A 160 4.70 -10.69 -14.12
N ILE A 161 3.86 -9.64 -14.22
CA ILE A 161 3.52 -8.78 -13.08
C ILE A 161 2.77 -9.60 -12.03
N ILE A 162 1.71 -10.30 -12.43
CA ILE A 162 0.89 -11.12 -11.53
C ILE A 162 1.75 -12.17 -10.81
N ASP A 163 2.54 -12.93 -11.56
CA ASP A 163 3.40 -13.97 -11.01
C ASP A 163 4.42 -13.39 -10.02
N SER A 164 5.05 -12.25 -10.35
CA SER A 164 6.03 -11.61 -9.47
C SER A 164 5.41 -11.06 -8.18
N CYS A 165 4.16 -10.58 -8.22
CA CYS A 165 3.41 -10.21 -7.02
C CYS A 165 3.10 -11.42 -6.15
N LYS A 166 2.68 -12.54 -6.76
CA LYS A 166 2.35 -13.79 -6.03
C LYS A 166 3.57 -14.50 -5.42
N GLU A 167 4.78 -14.18 -5.90
CA GLU A 167 6.04 -14.68 -5.33
C GLU A 167 6.57 -13.82 -4.17
N LEU A 168 6.07 -12.60 -3.99
CA LEU A 168 6.44 -11.69 -2.91
C LEU A 168 5.66 -11.99 -1.64
#